data_be3089ba2a67d873c676d42378dc018d
#
_entry.id   be3089ba2a67d873c676d42378dc018d
#
_cell.length_a   1.000
_cell.length_b   1.000
_cell.length_c   1.000
_cell.angle_alpha   90.00
_cell.angle_beta   90.00
_cell.angle_gamma   90.00
#
_symmetry.space_group_name_H-M   'P 1'
#
loop_
_entity.id
_entity.type
_entity.pdbx_description
1 polymer ?
#
loop_
_entity_poly.entity_id
_entity_poly.type
_entity_poly.pdbx_seq_one_letter_code
_entity_poly.pdbx_strand_id
1 'polypeptide(L)'
;MKGLEIKELKQVVIRFSGDSGDGMQLAGNIFSLVSATAGNSISTLQDYPADIRAPQGSLTGVSGYQVRIGDDEVLTPGDQCDVLVAMNAAALKTQIQYASPSATIILNIDSFREDDLRKAEFQTNNYLKELGINPDHVVACPITSMVKACLKGENVDPKTVLKCRNMFALGIVCWLFNRSRTKVVEYIAHKFKDKPQIAECNIRVLHAGYDYGHNTHASVPATYRIESIHKKPGRYMDITGNKAMAYGLIAAAEKAKMQLFLGSYPITPATDILIELSKHKSLGIVTMQCEDELAACSTAIGASFAGSLSVTSTSGPGICLKSEAMNLAVMDELPLVVIDVTRGGPSTGLPTKTEQSDLLQVLFGRNGDSPMPVIAPISPTDCFQSAYNACQMAVEHMTPVVVLSDAYIANGSGAWRLPNVNDLPEIHPHLVKPNTSEAYTPYLRDPETLVRYWATPGMEGYEHVIGGLEKDSDTGVISNKAENHHLMTKLRAEKVARIPVPELKVLGDKDDADLLIVGFGGTFGHLYTVMEELRKKGKKVALAHFRYINPLPKNTATVLKAYPKVVVAEQNAGQFAGYLRMKIDNFCPRQYNEVKGQPFMVDTLSKAFQQIIDE
;
A
#
# COMPACT_ATOMS: atom_id res chain seq x y z
N MET A 1 -1.84 -46.45 -10.12
CA MET A 1 -2.79 -45.34 -9.82
C MET A 1 -2.66 -44.35 -10.97
N LYS A 2 -3.78 -43.98 -11.63
CA LYS A 2 -3.74 -42.86 -12.59
C LYS A 2 -3.37 -41.62 -11.77
N GLY A 3 -2.34 -40.89 -12.21
CA GLY A 3 -2.00 -39.60 -11.58
C GLY A 3 -3.18 -38.63 -11.67
N LEU A 4 -3.30 -37.70 -10.69
CA LEU A 4 -4.28 -36.63 -10.79
C LEU A 4 -4.05 -35.81 -12.05
N GLU A 5 -5.15 -35.39 -12.66
CA GLU A 5 -5.12 -34.47 -13.79
C GLU A 5 -4.53 -33.11 -13.34
N ILE A 6 -3.67 -32.53 -14.16
CA ILE A 6 -3.21 -31.14 -13.97
C ILE A 6 -4.08 -30.23 -14.84
N LYS A 7 -4.86 -29.35 -14.22
CA LYS A 7 -5.68 -28.37 -14.93
C LYS A 7 -4.98 -27.02 -15.00
N GLU A 8 -4.97 -26.43 -16.18
CA GLU A 8 -4.46 -25.06 -16.35
C GLU A 8 -5.51 -24.05 -15.96
N LEU A 9 -5.09 -23.07 -15.15
CA LEU A 9 -5.93 -21.94 -14.74
C LEU A 9 -5.27 -20.64 -15.20
N LYS A 10 -6.08 -19.69 -15.65
CA LYS A 10 -5.61 -18.34 -15.96
C LYS A 10 -5.28 -17.56 -14.69
N GLN A 11 -6.05 -17.78 -13.64
CA GLN A 11 -5.87 -17.10 -12.36
C GLN A 11 -6.48 -17.92 -11.23
N VAL A 12 -6.06 -17.62 -10.00
CA VAL A 12 -6.65 -18.17 -8.78
C VAL A 12 -6.49 -17.18 -7.63
N VAL A 13 -7.46 -17.18 -6.72
CA VAL A 13 -7.45 -16.43 -5.47
C VAL A 13 -7.42 -17.41 -4.30
N ILE A 14 -6.42 -17.29 -3.44
CA ILE A 14 -6.24 -18.14 -2.27
C ILE A 14 -6.27 -17.25 -1.01
N ARG A 15 -7.06 -17.65 -0.02
CA ARG A 15 -7.14 -16.96 1.26
C ARG A 15 -6.69 -17.88 2.39
N PHE A 16 -5.64 -17.46 3.11
CA PHE A 16 -5.12 -18.10 4.31
C PHE A 16 -5.73 -17.42 5.54
N SER A 17 -6.27 -18.20 6.49
CA SER A 17 -6.98 -17.65 7.63
C SER A 17 -6.76 -18.47 8.91
N GLY A 18 -6.59 -17.77 10.02
CA GLY A 18 -6.37 -18.33 11.36
C GLY A 18 -6.29 -17.23 12.41
N ASP A 19 -5.97 -17.59 13.65
CA ASP A 19 -5.71 -16.60 14.69
C ASP A 19 -4.43 -15.80 14.37
N SER A 20 -4.32 -14.61 14.94
CA SER A 20 -3.15 -13.72 14.77
C SER A 20 -1.80 -14.39 15.06
N GLY A 21 -1.77 -15.45 15.90
CA GLY A 21 -0.58 -16.24 16.23
C GLY A 21 -0.31 -17.45 15.33
N ASP A 22 -1.23 -17.81 14.43
CA ASP A 22 -1.13 -19.02 13.61
C ASP A 22 -0.15 -18.88 12.41
N GLY A 23 0.35 -17.68 12.15
CA GLY A 23 1.33 -17.44 11.10
C GLY A 23 0.78 -17.48 9.68
N MET A 24 -0.51 -17.23 9.50
CA MET A 24 -1.16 -17.22 8.18
C MET A 24 -0.63 -16.12 7.27
N GLN A 25 -0.29 -14.96 7.83
CA GLN A 25 0.40 -13.89 7.10
C GLN A 25 1.73 -14.37 6.51
N LEU A 26 2.50 -15.17 7.28
CA LEU A 26 3.77 -15.73 6.80
C LEU A 26 3.56 -16.75 5.68
N ALA A 27 2.58 -17.64 5.81
CA ALA A 27 2.26 -18.63 4.79
C ALA A 27 1.84 -17.96 3.47
N GLY A 28 0.97 -16.96 3.54
CA GLY A 28 0.53 -16.17 2.40
C GLY A 28 1.68 -15.41 1.73
N ASN A 29 2.54 -14.76 2.51
CA ASN A 29 3.73 -14.06 2.01
C ASN A 29 4.70 -15.00 1.28
N ILE A 30 4.95 -16.21 1.82
CA ILE A 30 5.82 -17.17 1.17
C ILE A 30 5.19 -17.65 -0.14
N PHE A 31 3.88 -17.92 -0.14
CA PHE A 31 3.18 -18.36 -1.33
C PHE A 31 3.17 -17.29 -2.43
N SER A 32 2.96 -16.02 -2.07
CA SER A 32 3.07 -14.86 -2.95
C SER A 32 4.45 -14.76 -3.58
N LEU A 33 5.50 -14.80 -2.75
CA LEU A 33 6.89 -14.72 -3.19
C LEU A 33 7.26 -15.83 -4.18
N VAL A 34 6.89 -17.08 -3.86
CA VAL A 34 7.20 -18.24 -4.72
C VAL A 34 6.43 -18.14 -6.04
N SER A 35 5.22 -17.62 -6.03
CA SER A 35 4.43 -17.40 -7.25
C SER A 35 5.01 -16.27 -8.10
N ALA A 36 5.44 -15.16 -7.48
CA ALA A 36 6.15 -14.10 -8.18
C ALA A 36 7.47 -14.58 -8.80
N THR A 37 8.22 -15.41 -8.07
CA THR A 37 9.47 -16.02 -8.55
C THR A 37 9.22 -16.99 -9.71
N ALA A 38 8.08 -17.69 -9.70
CA ALA A 38 7.64 -18.55 -10.81
C ALA A 38 7.19 -17.75 -12.05
N GLY A 39 7.17 -16.41 -11.97
CA GLY A 39 6.83 -15.53 -13.07
C GLY A 39 5.37 -15.13 -13.16
N ASN A 40 4.54 -15.44 -12.19
CA ASN A 40 3.15 -15.01 -12.16
C ASN A 40 3.01 -13.53 -11.82
N SER A 41 1.93 -12.90 -12.28
CA SER A 41 1.44 -11.66 -11.70
C SER A 41 0.79 -11.95 -10.35
N ILE A 42 0.96 -11.06 -9.39
CA ILE A 42 0.43 -11.21 -8.04
C ILE A 42 -0.21 -9.92 -7.55
N SER A 43 -1.25 -10.06 -6.74
CA SER A 43 -1.85 -8.99 -5.94
C SER A 43 -2.30 -9.57 -4.60
N THR A 44 -1.99 -8.89 -3.52
CA THR A 44 -2.26 -9.39 -2.16
C THR A 44 -3.08 -8.42 -1.34
N LEU A 45 -3.84 -8.97 -0.37
CA LEU A 45 -4.58 -8.23 0.64
C LEU A 45 -4.30 -8.84 2.01
N GLN A 46 -3.78 -8.04 2.92
CA GLN A 46 -3.59 -8.40 4.31
C GLN A 46 -4.82 -7.97 5.11
N ASP A 47 -5.41 -8.90 5.83
CA ASP A 47 -6.55 -8.67 6.71
C ASP A 47 -6.14 -8.96 8.14
N TYR A 48 -5.86 -7.91 8.89
CA TYR A 48 -5.44 -8.00 10.28
C TYR A 48 -6.65 -8.08 11.21
N PRO A 49 -6.52 -8.75 12.38
CA PRO A 49 -7.61 -8.89 13.33
C PRO A 49 -8.07 -7.54 13.88
N ALA A 50 -9.33 -7.46 14.25
CA ALA A 50 -9.89 -6.28 14.89
C ALA A 50 -9.25 -6.03 16.27
N ASP A 51 -8.90 -7.10 16.99
CA ASP A 51 -8.20 -7.08 18.27
C ASP A 51 -7.00 -8.03 18.24
N ILE A 52 -5.80 -7.45 18.31
CA ILE A 52 -4.52 -8.20 18.33
C ILE A 52 -4.36 -9.04 19.59
N ARG A 53 -5.05 -8.69 20.69
CA ARG A 53 -5.01 -9.37 21.99
C ARG A 53 -6.25 -10.21 22.25
N ALA A 54 -7.09 -10.44 21.24
CA ALA A 54 -8.27 -11.29 21.36
C ALA A 54 -7.92 -12.70 21.87
N PRO A 55 -8.80 -13.31 22.66
CA PRO A 55 -8.63 -14.70 23.05
C PRO A 55 -8.53 -15.62 21.84
N GLN A 56 -7.66 -16.63 21.92
CA GLN A 56 -7.46 -17.58 20.85
C GLN A 56 -8.76 -18.34 20.51
N GLY A 57 -9.09 -18.39 19.22
CA GLY A 57 -10.31 -19.00 18.72
C GLY A 57 -11.56 -18.11 18.78
N SER A 58 -11.42 -16.80 19.13
CA SER A 58 -12.51 -15.82 19.07
C SER A 58 -12.62 -15.18 17.69
N LEU A 59 -13.81 -14.71 17.31
CA LEU A 59 -14.07 -14.11 16.00
C LEU A 59 -13.24 -12.84 15.76
N THR A 60 -13.02 -12.05 16.80
CA THR A 60 -12.27 -10.77 16.71
C THR A 60 -10.76 -10.94 16.52
N GLY A 61 -10.22 -12.14 16.83
CA GLY A 61 -8.80 -12.44 16.72
C GLY A 61 -8.37 -13.03 15.37
N VAL A 62 -9.30 -13.19 14.44
CA VAL A 62 -9.02 -13.81 13.13
C VAL A 62 -8.22 -12.87 12.23
N SER A 63 -7.16 -13.41 11.66
CA SER A 63 -6.30 -12.79 10.63
C SER A 63 -6.48 -13.52 9.31
N GLY A 64 -6.46 -12.78 8.19
CA GLY A 64 -6.53 -13.31 6.84
C GLY A 64 -5.41 -12.77 5.96
N TYR A 65 -5.01 -13.55 4.97
CA TYR A 65 -4.08 -13.14 3.91
C TYR A 65 -4.57 -13.69 2.58
N GLN A 66 -4.94 -12.80 1.67
CA GLN A 66 -5.41 -13.17 0.34
C GLN A 66 -4.35 -12.94 -0.71
N VAL A 67 -4.15 -13.91 -1.58
CA VAL A 67 -3.22 -13.85 -2.71
C VAL A 67 -3.97 -14.19 -3.97
N ARG A 68 -3.99 -13.28 -4.94
CA ARG A 68 -4.41 -13.56 -6.31
C ARG A 68 -3.17 -13.71 -7.16
N ILE A 69 -3.13 -14.77 -7.94
CA ILE A 69 -2.09 -15.03 -8.92
C ILE A 69 -2.69 -15.26 -10.31
N GLY A 70 -2.01 -14.80 -11.35
CA GLY A 70 -2.48 -14.92 -12.73
C GLY A 70 -1.35 -15.14 -13.74
N ASP A 71 -1.73 -15.65 -14.91
CA ASP A 71 -0.90 -15.76 -16.12
C ASP A 71 -0.91 -14.46 -16.94
N ASP A 72 -1.79 -13.51 -16.56
CA ASP A 72 -1.87 -12.15 -17.06
C ASP A 72 -1.79 -11.16 -15.89
N GLU A 73 -1.79 -9.87 -16.16
CA GLU A 73 -1.68 -8.83 -15.14
C GLU A 73 -2.91 -8.81 -14.22
N VAL A 74 -2.69 -9.06 -12.92
CA VAL A 74 -3.71 -8.94 -11.89
C VAL A 74 -3.49 -7.68 -11.07
N LEU A 75 -4.51 -6.81 -11.02
CA LEU A 75 -4.43 -5.48 -10.40
C LEU A 75 -5.23 -5.39 -9.09
N THR A 76 -5.99 -6.44 -8.74
CA THR A 76 -6.80 -6.52 -7.52
C THR A 76 -6.58 -7.85 -6.82
N PRO A 77 -6.79 -7.93 -5.50
CA PRO A 77 -6.65 -9.18 -4.76
C PRO A 77 -7.79 -10.19 -5.03
N GLY A 78 -8.79 -9.80 -5.83
CA GLY A 78 -10.00 -10.57 -6.11
C GLY A 78 -11.09 -10.37 -5.05
N ASP A 79 -12.34 -10.43 -5.46
CA ASP A 79 -13.50 -10.23 -4.58
C ASP A 79 -13.77 -11.46 -3.71
N GLN A 80 -13.65 -12.65 -4.30
CA GLN A 80 -13.86 -13.94 -3.65
C GLN A 80 -12.66 -14.86 -3.87
N CYS A 81 -12.41 -15.76 -2.92
CA CYS A 81 -11.35 -16.75 -3.05
C CYS A 81 -11.87 -18.08 -3.62
N ASP A 82 -11.02 -18.71 -4.43
CA ASP A 82 -11.24 -20.05 -4.98
C ASP A 82 -10.76 -21.14 -4.02
N VAL A 83 -9.85 -20.79 -3.11
CA VAL A 83 -9.36 -21.67 -2.03
C VAL A 83 -9.33 -20.90 -0.72
N LEU A 84 -10.02 -21.43 0.31
CA LEU A 84 -9.97 -20.93 1.67
C LEU A 84 -9.23 -21.93 2.55
N VAL A 85 -8.15 -21.50 3.18
CA VAL A 85 -7.46 -22.27 4.25
C VAL A 85 -7.92 -21.72 5.59
N ALA A 86 -8.61 -22.52 6.41
CA ALA A 86 -9.09 -22.13 7.72
C ALA A 86 -8.48 -23.01 8.82
N MET A 87 -7.66 -22.39 9.68
CA MET A 87 -6.91 -23.10 10.72
C MET A 87 -7.71 -23.40 11.98
N ASN A 88 -8.87 -22.78 12.13
CA ASN A 88 -9.79 -23.01 13.26
C ASN A 88 -11.23 -22.62 12.90
N ALA A 89 -12.15 -22.90 13.82
CA ALA A 89 -13.58 -22.66 13.65
C ALA A 89 -13.93 -21.16 13.47
N ALA A 90 -13.28 -20.27 14.22
CA ALA A 90 -13.49 -18.82 14.11
C ALA A 90 -13.04 -18.29 12.75
N ALA A 91 -11.91 -18.78 12.25
CA ALA A 91 -11.42 -18.44 10.90
C ALA A 91 -12.39 -18.90 9.82
N LEU A 92 -12.93 -20.11 9.90
CA LEU A 92 -13.95 -20.57 8.95
C LEU A 92 -15.17 -19.66 8.98
N LYS A 93 -15.73 -19.42 10.17
CA LYS A 93 -16.98 -18.65 10.34
C LYS A 93 -16.87 -17.22 9.82
N THR A 94 -15.75 -16.55 10.10
CA THR A 94 -15.56 -15.15 9.68
C THR A 94 -15.17 -15.00 8.22
N GLN A 95 -14.48 -15.99 7.64
CA GLN A 95 -13.87 -15.84 6.31
C GLN A 95 -14.65 -16.55 5.18
N ILE A 96 -15.61 -17.40 5.50
CA ILE A 96 -16.41 -18.10 4.49
C ILE A 96 -17.19 -17.13 3.57
N GLN A 97 -17.54 -15.96 4.04
CA GLN A 97 -18.21 -14.92 3.26
C GLN A 97 -17.38 -14.43 2.06
N TYR A 98 -16.06 -14.63 2.10
CA TYR A 98 -15.13 -14.28 1.01
C TYR A 98 -14.84 -15.46 0.10
N ALA A 99 -15.38 -16.65 0.34
CA ALA A 99 -15.19 -17.81 -0.51
C ALA A 99 -16.25 -17.86 -1.60
N SER A 100 -15.85 -18.23 -2.82
CA SER A 100 -16.80 -18.49 -3.89
C SER A 100 -17.65 -19.73 -3.55
N PRO A 101 -18.87 -19.86 -4.10
CA PRO A 101 -19.70 -21.06 -3.84
C PRO A 101 -19.05 -22.37 -4.25
N SER A 102 -18.08 -22.33 -5.16
CA SER A 102 -17.32 -23.51 -5.63
C SER A 102 -15.92 -23.62 -5.01
N ALA A 103 -15.61 -22.80 -4.00
CA ALA A 103 -14.29 -22.75 -3.39
C ALA A 103 -13.92 -24.07 -2.72
N THR A 104 -12.66 -24.48 -2.87
CA THR A 104 -12.08 -25.54 -2.07
C THR A 104 -11.73 -25.03 -0.68
N ILE A 105 -12.22 -25.71 0.37
CA ILE A 105 -12.03 -25.30 1.76
C ILE A 105 -11.11 -26.28 2.47
N ILE A 106 -9.91 -25.85 2.82
CA ILE A 106 -8.92 -26.67 3.55
C ILE A 106 -9.07 -26.36 5.04
N LEU A 107 -9.45 -27.38 5.83
CA LEU A 107 -9.71 -27.22 7.27
C LEU A 107 -8.69 -27.98 8.12
N ASN A 108 -8.19 -27.36 9.16
CA ASN A 108 -7.52 -28.04 10.26
C ASN A 108 -8.55 -28.59 11.25
N ILE A 109 -9.04 -29.81 11.02
CA ILE A 109 -10.12 -30.42 11.79
C ILE A 109 -9.81 -30.63 13.28
N ASP A 110 -8.54 -30.61 13.67
CA ASP A 110 -8.13 -30.70 15.09
C ASP A 110 -8.58 -29.48 15.92
N SER A 111 -9.01 -28.40 15.27
CA SER A 111 -9.44 -27.14 15.90
C SER A 111 -10.95 -26.88 15.70
N PHE A 112 -11.75 -27.97 15.70
CA PHE A 112 -13.23 -27.93 15.56
C PHE A 112 -13.92 -28.77 16.61
N ARG A 113 -13.38 -28.85 17.85
CA ARG A 113 -14.00 -29.49 19.00
C ARG A 113 -15.15 -28.63 19.52
N GLU A 114 -16.02 -29.20 20.36
CA GLU A 114 -17.16 -28.46 20.93
C GLU A 114 -16.77 -27.13 21.58
N ASP A 115 -15.66 -27.09 22.31
CA ASP A 115 -15.16 -25.85 22.92
C ASP A 115 -14.70 -24.81 21.86
N ASP A 116 -14.10 -25.26 20.78
CA ASP A 116 -13.66 -24.38 19.67
C ASP A 116 -14.86 -23.82 18.92
N LEU A 117 -15.87 -24.64 18.66
CA LEU A 117 -17.12 -24.24 18.02
C LEU A 117 -17.91 -23.26 18.91
N ARG A 118 -17.97 -23.51 20.22
CA ARG A 118 -18.61 -22.60 21.18
C ARG A 118 -17.90 -21.22 21.21
N LYS A 119 -16.57 -21.19 21.26
CA LYS A 119 -15.80 -19.93 21.22
C LYS A 119 -16.00 -19.16 19.91
N ALA A 120 -16.19 -19.87 18.82
CA ALA A 120 -16.51 -19.30 17.51
C ALA A 120 -18.02 -19.04 17.34
N GLU A 121 -18.81 -19.15 18.41
CA GLU A 121 -20.24 -18.84 18.44
C GLU A 121 -21.09 -19.69 17.47
N PHE A 122 -20.68 -20.93 17.12
CA PHE A 122 -21.51 -21.87 16.38
C PHE A 122 -22.67 -22.36 17.26
N GLN A 123 -23.83 -22.51 16.62
CA GLN A 123 -25.05 -22.94 17.29
C GLN A 123 -25.18 -24.49 17.32
N THR A 124 -24.49 -25.16 16.42
CA THR A 124 -24.52 -26.61 16.26
C THR A 124 -23.11 -27.19 16.03
N ASN A 125 -22.96 -28.50 16.34
CA ASN A 125 -21.74 -29.22 16.02
C ASN A 125 -21.61 -29.52 14.50
N ASN A 126 -22.68 -29.32 13.73
CA ASN A 126 -22.65 -29.45 12.26
C ASN A 126 -22.38 -28.09 11.60
N TYR A 127 -21.17 -27.59 11.78
CA TYR A 127 -20.72 -26.28 11.30
C TYR A 127 -20.78 -26.14 9.77
N LEU A 128 -20.59 -27.24 9.01
CA LEU A 128 -20.70 -27.20 7.55
C LEU A 128 -22.15 -26.91 7.11
N LYS A 129 -23.12 -27.58 7.75
CA LYS A 129 -24.55 -27.35 7.47
C LYS A 129 -24.99 -25.95 7.91
N GLU A 130 -24.51 -25.48 9.07
CA GLU A 130 -24.81 -24.12 9.58
C GLU A 130 -24.34 -23.04 8.62
N LEU A 131 -23.19 -23.24 7.96
CA LEU A 131 -22.61 -22.29 7.00
C LEU A 131 -23.03 -22.56 5.55
N GLY A 132 -23.84 -23.59 5.28
CA GLY A 132 -24.26 -23.94 3.92
C GLY A 132 -23.13 -24.45 3.02
N ILE A 133 -22.09 -25.05 3.62
CA ILE A 133 -20.92 -25.55 2.90
C ILE A 133 -21.18 -26.95 2.37
N ASN A 134 -20.92 -27.17 1.07
CA ASN A 134 -20.95 -28.50 0.48
C ASN A 134 -19.75 -29.32 0.98
N PRO A 135 -19.96 -30.48 1.65
CA PRO A 135 -18.88 -31.33 2.13
C PRO A 135 -17.90 -31.78 1.04
N ASP A 136 -18.34 -31.91 -0.21
CA ASP A 136 -17.51 -32.32 -1.35
C ASP A 136 -16.41 -31.30 -1.69
N HIS A 137 -16.57 -30.05 -1.25
CA HIS A 137 -15.57 -28.99 -1.41
C HIS A 137 -14.59 -28.91 -0.23
N VAL A 138 -14.73 -29.77 0.77
CA VAL A 138 -13.95 -29.69 2.01
C VAL A 138 -12.79 -30.69 2.01
N VAL A 139 -11.59 -30.16 2.16
CA VAL A 139 -10.36 -30.93 2.45
C VAL A 139 -10.16 -30.95 3.96
N ALA A 140 -10.68 -31.99 4.62
CA ALA A 140 -10.54 -32.18 6.05
C ALA A 140 -9.16 -32.77 6.40
N CYS A 141 -8.31 -32.00 7.07
CA CYS A 141 -6.95 -32.41 7.39
C CYS A 141 -6.65 -32.23 8.89
N PRO A 142 -6.16 -33.25 9.61
CA PRO A 142 -5.77 -33.16 11.01
C PRO A 142 -4.38 -32.50 11.14
N ILE A 143 -4.26 -31.23 10.69
CA ILE A 143 -2.97 -30.53 10.56
C ILE A 143 -2.19 -30.52 11.88
N THR A 144 -2.84 -30.23 13.00
CA THR A 144 -2.17 -30.15 14.31
C THR A 144 -1.61 -31.50 14.74
N SER A 145 -2.36 -32.58 14.55
CA SER A 145 -1.93 -33.95 14.87
C SER A 145 -0.79 -34.39 13.98
N MET A 146 -0.86 -34.08 12.69
CA MET A 146 0.19 -34.41 11.71
C MET A 146 1.51 -33.66 12.03
N VAL A 147 1.44 -32.39 12.40
CA VAL A 147 2.62 -31.60 12.79
C VAL A 147 3.26 -32.15 14.06
N LYS A 148 2.45 -32.51 15.07
CA LYS A 148 2.96 -33.15 16.29
C LYS A 148 3.64 -34.49 16.00
N ALA A 149 3.06 -35.30 15.11
CA ALA A 149 3.66 -36.57 14.71
C ALA A 149 4.97 -36.36 13.93
N CYS A 150 5.01 -35.41 13.01
CA CYS A 150 6.17 -35.05 12.20
C CYS A 150 7.37 -34.61 13.05
N LEU A 151 7.13 -33.84 14.12
CA LEU A 151 8.17 -33.29 14.98
C LEU A 151 8.37 -34.09 16.29
N LYS A 152 7.80 -35.30 16.38
CA LYS A 152 7.99 -36.20 17.53
C LYS A 152 9.47 -36.59 17.65
N GLY A 153 10.04 -36.33 18.83
CA GLY A 153 11.46 -36.61 19.11
C GLY A 153 12.40 -35.43 18.86
N GLU A 154 11.92 -34.36 18.24
CA GLU A 154 12.69 -33.12 18.16
C GLU A 154 12.75 -32.40 19.52
N ASN A 155 13.91 -31.83 19.85
CA ASN A 155 14.09 -31.09 21.08
C ASN A 155 13.59 -29.64 20.93
N VAL A 156 12.27 -29.49 20.70
CA VAL A 156 11.59 -28.19 20.58
C VAL A 156 10.39 -28.12 21.52
N ASP A 157 10.13 -26.92 22.01
CA ASP A 157 9.00 -26.70 22.92
C ASP A 157 7.64 -26.86 22.20
N PRO A 158 6.58 -27.28 22.92
CA PRO A 158 5.26 -27.52 22.33
C PRO A 158 4.66 -26.28 21.62
N LYS A 159 5.01 -25.06 22.05
CA LYS A 159 4.53 -23.81 21.45
C LYS A 159 5.19 -23.59 20.07
N THR A 160 6.48 -23.91 19.94
CA THR A 160 7.18 -23.90 18.66
C THR A 160 6.60 -24.93 17.69
N VAL A 161 6.29 -26.15 18.17
CA VAL A 161 5.61 -27.18 17.35
C VAL A 161 4.30 -26.64 16.77
N LEU A 162 3.46 -26.01 17.61
CA LEU A 162 2.19 -25.44 17.15
C LEU A 162 2.36 -24.28 16.16
N LYS A 163 3.43 -23.50 16.27
CA LYS A 163 3.73 -22.42 15.32
C LYS A 163 4.09 -22.91 13.92
N CYS A 164 4.53 -24.17 13.76
CA CYS A 164 4.86 -24.73 12.46
C CYS A 164 3.63 -25.17 11.64
N ARG A 165 2.40 -25.14 12.19
CA ARG A 165 1.17 -25.59 11.52
C ARG A 165 0.92 -24.88 10.18
N ASN A 166 1.25 -23.59 10.10
CA ASN A 166 1.15 -22.80 8.87
C ASN A 166 1.98 -23.39 7.72
N MET A 167 3.14 -23.97 8.00
CA MET A 167 3.99 -24.59 6.97
C MET A 167 3.37 -25.88 6.44
N PHE A 168 2.63 -26.64 7.24
CA PHE A 168 1.88 -27.79 6.77
C PHE A 168 0.80 -27.38 5.77
N ALA A 169 -0.02 -26.38 6.14
CA ALA A 169 -1.04 -25.82 5.26
C ALA A 169 -0.44 -25.28 3.96
N LEU A 170 0.67 -24.53 4.07
CA LEU A 170 1.43 -24.05 2.91
C LEU A 170 1.92 -25.21 2.02
N GLY A 171 2.37 -26.31 2.62
CA GLY A 171 2.78 -27.52 1.90
C GLY A 171 1.67 -28.10 1.03
N ILE A 172 0.45 -28.24 1.57
CA ILE A 172 -0.74 -28.69 0.84
C ILE A 172 -1.04 -27.73 -0.32
N VAL A 173 -1.02 -26.43 -0.09
CA VAL A 173 -1.31 -25.41 -1.12
C VAL A 173 -0.22 -25.43 -2.21
N CYS A 174 1.06 -25.59 -1.85
CA CYS A 174 2.15 -25.71 -2.81
C CYS A 174 1.98 -26.95 -3.69
N TRP A 175 1.53 -28.08 -3.13
CA TRP A 175 1.22 -29.28 -3.90
C TRP A 175 0.03 -29.04 -4.84
N LEU A 176 -1.05 -28.45 -4.33
CA LEU A 176 -2.28 -28.20 -5.09
C LEU A 176 -2.03 -27.34 -6.33
N PHE A 177 -1.12 -26.35 -6.22
CA PHE A 177 -0.79 -25.41 -7.30
C PHE A 177 0.57 -25.67 -7.95
N ASN A 178 1.15 -26.85 -7.77
CA ASN A 178 2.42 -27.24 -8.39
C ASN A 178 3.56 -26.23 -8.15
N ARG A 179 3.70 -25.70 -6.94
CA ARG A 179 4.74 -24.74 -6.58
C ARG A 179 6.03 -25.40 -6.14
N SER A 180 7.16 -24.79 -6.50
CA SER A 180 8.50 -25.32 -6.18
C SER A 180 8.76 -25.32 -4.67
N ARG A 181 8.93 -26.51 -4.06
CA ARG A 181 9.37 -26.66 -2.68
C ARG A 181 10.74 -26.05 -2.42
N THR A 182 11.64 -26.14 -3.38
CA THR A 182 13.02 -25.64 -3.26
C THR A 182 13.04 -24.16 -2.94
N LYS A 183 12.22 -23.35 -3.64
CA LYS A 183 12.15 -21.91 -3.39
C LYS A 183 11.56 -21.56 -2.01
N VAL A 184 10.60 -22.34 -1.54
CA VAL A 184 10.05 -22.20 -0.18
C VAL A 184 11.12 -22.53 0.86
N VAL A 185 11.87 -23.61 0.68
CA VAL A 185 12.97 -24.04 1.56
C VAL A 185 14.07 -22.98 1.62
N GLU A 186 14.51 -22.45 0.48
CA GLU A 186 15.48 -21.36 0.40
C GLU A 186 15.03 -20.15 1.23
N TYR A 187 13.77 -19.75 1.10
CA TYR A 187 13.23 -18.63 1.86
C TYR A 187 13.18 -18.90 3.38
N ILE A 188 12.71 -20.09 3.79
CA ILE A 188 12.64 -20.48 5.21
C ILE A 188 14.04 -20.49 5.81
N ALA A 189 15.01 -21.09 5.14
CA ALA A 189 16.40 -21.14 5.59
C ALA A 189 16.99 -19.73 5.76
N HIS A 190 16.74 -18.84 4.80
CA HIS A 190 17.20 -17.45 4.89
C HIS A 190 16.52 -16.67 6.02
N LYS A 191 15.20 -16.79 6.14
CA LYS A 191 14.41 -16.08 7.15
C LYS A 191 14.76 -16.47 8.58
N PHE A 192 15.04 -17.75 8.81
CA PHE A 192 15.37 -18.30 10.13
C PHE A 192 16.85 -18.63 10.28
N LYS A 193 17.74 -17.98 9.51
CA LYS A 193 19.21 -18.23 9.55
C LYS A 193 19.80 -18.17 10.96
N ASP A 194 19.28 -17.28 11.82
CA ASP A 194 19.73 -17.11 13.21
C ASP A 194 19.07 -18.11 14.19
N LYS A 195 18.17 -18.97 13.69
CA LYS A 195 17.43 -20.00 14.45
C LYS A 195 17.33 -21.29 13.63
N PRO A 196 18.44 -21.98 13.36
CA PRO A 196 18.51 -23.09 12.43
C PRO A 196 17.56 -24.24 12.76
N GLN A 197 17.39 -24.56 14.04
CA GLN A 197 16.45 -25.60 14.49
C GLN A 197 15.00 -25.26 14.12
N ILE A 198 14.60 -23.98 14.22
CA ILE A 198 13.26 -23.54 13.81
C ILE A 198 13.13 -23.63 12.29
N ALA A 199 14.17 -23.28 11.52
CA ALA A 199 14.19 -23.44 10.08
C ALA A 199 13.96 -24.91 9.68
N GLU A 200 14.71 -25.83 10.29
CA GLU A 200 14.60 -27.28 10.03
C GLU A 200 13.20 -27.83 10.33
N CYS A 201 12.62 -27.49 11.50
CA CYS A 201 11.26 -27.87 11.85
C CYS A 201 10.24 -27.37 10.80
N ASN A 202 10.33 -26.11 10.39
CA ASN A 202 9.43 -25.56 9.39
C ASN A 202 9.57 -26.25 8.02
N ILE A 203 10.80 -26.52 7.58
CA ILE A 203 11.07 -27.21 6.32
C ILE A 203 10.50 -28.63 6.35
N ARG A 204 10.74 -29.37 7.43
CA ARG A 204 10.23 -30.73 7.62
C ARG A 204 8.70 -30.78 7.58
N VAL A 205 8.04 -29.85 8.28
CA VAL A 205 6.58 -29.71 8.31
C VAL A 205 6.03 -29.32 6.93
N LEU A 206 6.71 -28.43 6.19
CA LEU A 206 6.35 -28.09 4.81
C LEU A 206 6.34 -29.32 3.92
N HIS A 207 7.39 -30.14 3.98
CA HIS A 207 7.48 -31.40 3.21
C HIS A 207 6.36 -32.36 3.61
N ALA A 208 6.08 -32.51 4.90
CA ALA A 208 5.00 -33.37 5.37
C ALA A 208 3.63 -32.92 4.84
N GLY A 209 3.36 -31.62 4.79
CA GLY A 209 2.12 -31.06 4.21
C GLY A 209 2.01 -31.32 2.71
N TYR A 210 3.10 -31.13 1.96
CA TYR A 210 3.15 -31.41 0.53
C TYR A 210 2.92 -32.89 0.25
N ASP A 211 3.61 -33.77 1.00
CA ASP A 211 3.52 -35.23 0.84
C ASP A 211 2.16 -35.76 1.28
N TYR A 212 1.50 -35.11 2.28
CA TYR A 212 0.12 -35.40 2.63
C TYR A 212 -0.81 -35.16 1.44
N GLY A 213 -0.72 -33.98 0.80
CA GLY A 213 -1.49 -33.69 -0.42
C GLY A 213 -1.24 -34.71 -1.52
N HIS A 214 0.03 -35.04 -1.79
CA HIS A 214 0.43 -35.99 -2.83
C HIS A 214 -0.09 -37.42 -2.57
N ASN A 215 0.02 -37.91 -1.34
CA ASN A 215 -0.31 -39.31 -1.00
C ASN A 215 -1.81 -39.54 -0.81
N THR A 216 -2.54 -38.54 -0.30
CA THR A 216 -3.99 -38.64 -0.05
C THR A 216 -4.82 -38.05 -1.19
N HIS A 217 -4.18 -37.39 -2.13
CA HIS A 217 -4.80 -36.53 -3.14
C HIS A 217 -5.66 -35.41 -2.52
N ALA A 218 -5.57 -35.19 -1.22
CA ALA A 218 -6.32 -34.20 -0.45
C ALA A 218 -7.82 -34.12 -0.79
N SER A 219 -8.41 -35.23 -1.23
CA SER A 219 -9.81 -35.34 -1.70
C SER A 219 -10.18 -34.36 -2.84
N VAL A 220 -9.19 -33.84 -3.57
CA VAL A 220 -9.44 -32.94 -4.72
C VAL A 220 -9.40 -33.70 -6.04
N PRO A 221 -10.20 -33.27 -7.07
CA PRO A 221 -10.28 -33.96 -8.35
C PRO A 221 -9.06 -33.72 -9.26
N ALA A 222 -8.31 -32.64 -9.04
CA ALA A 222 -7.18 -32.23 -9.87
C ALA A 222 -6.19 -31.39 -9.06
N THR A 223 -4.95 -31.28 -9.56
CA THR A 223 -4.03 -30.19 -9.19
C THR A 223 -4.02 -29.12 -10.28
N TYR A 224 -3.51 -27.95 -9.98
CA TYR A 224 -3.64 -26.81 -10.86
C TYR A 224 -2.27 -26.23 -11.23
N ARG A 225 -2.17 -25.65 -12.42
CA ARG A 225 -1.02 -24.90 -12.89
C ARG A 225 -1.49 -23.55 -13.39
N ILE A 226 -0.78 -22.49 -13.01
CA ILE A 226 -0.92 -21.15 -13.59
C ILE A 226 0.40 -20.86 -14.30
N GLU A 227 0.33 -20.62 -15.61
CA GLU A 227 1.53 -20.32 -16.40
C GLU A 227 2.16 -19.00 -15.99
N SER A 228 3.43 -18.81 -16.36
CA SER A 228 4.11 -17.54 -16.14
C SER A 228 3.68 -16.53 -17.20
N ILE A 229 3.44 -15.31 -16.77
CA ILE A 229 3.26 -14.17 -17.68
C ILE A 229 4.57 -13.87 -18.43
N HIS A 230 4.48 -13.50 -19.70
CA HIS A 230 5.62 -13.02 -20.47
C HIS A 230 6.08 -11.63 -19.97
N LYS A 231 6.97 -11.63 -18.99
CA LYS A 231 7.53 -10.40 -18.40
C LYS A 231 8.71 -9.89 -19.20
N LYS A 232 8.89 -8.57 -19.21
CA LYS A 232 10.12 -7.96 -19.72
C LYS A 232 11.33 -8.55 -18.98
N PRO A 233 12.48 -8.79 -19.67
CA PRO A 233 13.69 -9.26 -19.01
C PRO A 233 14.09 -8.35 -17.84
N GLY A 234 14.57 -8.95 -16.75
CA GLY A 234 14.98 -8.22 -15.56
C GLY A 234 14.93 -9.06 -14.28
N ARG A 235 15.31 -8.43 -13.18
CA ARG A 235 15.18 -9.04 -11.84
C ARG A 235 13.85 -8.58 -11.24
N TYR A 236 13.10 -9.53 -10.67
CA TYR A 236 11.81 -9.27 -10.06
C TYR A 236 11.82 -9.67 -8.59
N MET A 237 11.05 -8.97 -7.80
CA MET A 237 10.75 -9.33 -6.42
C MET A 237 9.28 -9.06 -6.10
N ASP A 238 8.75 -9.77 -5.11
CA ASP A 238 7.51 -9.42 -4.44
C ASP A 238 7.80 -8.28 -3.46
N ILE A 239 7.11 -7.15 -3.63
CA ILE A 239 7.36 -5.95 -2.82
C ILE A 239 6.06 -5.36 -2.29
N THR A 240 6.04 -5.04 -0.99
CA THR A 240 4.95 -4.26 -0.38
C THR A 240 5.10 -2.78 -0.66
N GLY A 241 3.99 -2.03 -0.61
CA GLY A 241 4.03 -0.58 -0.88
C GLY A 241 4.92 0.19 0.08
N ASN A 242 4.88 -0.11 1.38
CA ASN A 242 5.76 0.54 2.36
C ASN A 242 7.25 0.28 2.07
N LYS A 243 7.59 -0.93 1.65
CA LYS A 243 8.96 -1.27 1.28
C LYS A 243 9.38 -0.60 -0.03
N ALA A 244 8.50 -0.56 -1.01
CA ALA A 244 8.73 0.17 -2.27
C ALA A 244 8.91 1.67 -2.01
N MET A 245 8.11 2.26 -1.10
CA MET A 245 8.25 3.64 -0.64
C MET A 245 9.66 3.89 -0.08
N ALA A 246 10.10 3.04 0.88
CA ALA A 246 11.43 3.17 1.47
C ALA A 246 12.54 3.10 0.41
N TYR A 247 12.44 2.21 -0.57
CA TYR A 247 13.43 2.10 -1.65
C TYR A 247 13.40 3.30 -2.60
N GLY A 248 12.22 3.89 -2.85
CA GLY A 248 12.10 5.14 -3.61
C GLY A 248 12.82 6.31 -2.94
N LEU A 249 12.68 6.43 -1.60
CA LEU A 249 13.38 7.43 -0.80
C LEU A 249 14.91 7.25 -0.85
N ILE A 250 15.39 6.00 -0.72
CA ILE A 250 16.82 5.68 -0.81
C ILE A 250 17.38 6.07 -2.18
N ALA A 251 16.68 5.67 -3.24
CA ALA A 251 17.10 5.99 -4.62
C ALA A 251 17.12 7.50 -4.88
N ALA A 252 16.13 8.24 -4.34
CA ALA A 252 16.08 9.69 -4.47
C ALA A 252 17.24 10.38 -3.73
N ALA A 253 17.58 9.92 -2.53
CA ALA A 253 18.71 10.46 -1.77
C ALA A 253 20.04 10.24 -2.49
N GLU A 254 20.24 9.07 -3.09
CA GLU A 254 21.41 8.77 -3.95
C GLU A 254 21.48 9.72 -5.14
N LYS A 255 20.37 9.93 -5.85
CA LYS A 255 20.30 10.80 -7.01
C LYS A 255 20.42 12.29 -6.69
N ALA A 256 19.95 12.70 -5.52
CA ALA A 256 20.12 14.07 -5.02
C ALA A 256 21.51 14.30 -4.40
N LYS A 257 22.29 13.23 -4.15
CA LYS A 257 23.57 13.27 -3.40
C LYS A 257 23.40 13.91 -2.02
N MET A 258 22.28 13.59 -1.36
CA MET A 258 21.91 14.11 -0.04
C MET A 258 21.80 12.99 0.97
N GLN A 259 22.07 13.30 2.26
CA GLN A 259 21.81 12.38 3.33
C GLN A 259 20.30 12.23 3.53
N LEU A 260 19.80 10.99 3.54
CA LEU A 260 18.40 10.71 3.87
C LEU A 260 18.19 10.74 5.38
N PHE A 261 17.26 11.57 5.85
CA PHE A 261 16.82 11.64 7.23
C PHE A 261 15.34 11.30 7.35
N LEU A 262 14.98 10.35 8.20
CA LEU A 262 13.60 10.06 8.58
C LEU A 262 13.35 10.39 10.05
N GLY A 263 12.51 11.39 10.34
CA GLY A 263 11.91 11.61 11.65
C GLY A 263 10.52 10.97 11.70
N SER A 264 10.29 9.99 12.58
CA SER A 264 9.02 9.28 12.63
C SER A 264 8.61 8.88 14.05
N TYR A 265 7.30 8.72 14.23
CA TYR A 265 6.69 8.07 15.39
C TYR A 265 5.92 6.83 14.90
N PRO A 266 6.07 5.67 15.55
CA PRO A 266 5.45 4.44 15.09
C PRO A 266 3.93 4.52 15.11
N ILE A 267 3.31 4.30 13.95
CA ILE A 267 1.86 4.24 13.78
C ILE A 267 1.49 3.25 12.67
N THR A 268 0.50 2.39 12.92
CA THR A 268 -0.07 1.50 11.90
C THR A 268 -0.85 2.34 10.86
N PRO A 269 -0.64 2.12 9.54
CA PRO A 269 0.23 1.10 8.91
C PRO A 269 1.60 1.62 8.44
N ALA A 270 2.01 2.84 8.78
CA ALA A 270 3.20 3.50 8.24
C ALA A 270 4.54 3.03 8.86
N THR A 271 4.51 2.32 9.99
CA THR A 271 5.71 1.92 10.75
C THR A 271 6.73 1.11 9.93
N ASP A 272 6.27 0.32 8.95
CA ASP A 272 7.14 -0.52 8.15
C ASP A 272 8.13 0.29 7.28
N ILE A 273 7.83 1.56 6.97
CA ILE A 273 8.77 2.47 6.30
C ILE A 273 9.98 2.74 7.22
N LEU A 274 9.73 3.06 8.49
CA LEU A 274 10.79 3.26 9.49
C LEU A 274 11.61 1.99 9.69
N ILE A 275 10.93 0.84 9.82
CA ILE A 275 11.60 -0.47 10.00
C ILE A 275 12.47 -0.80 8.80
N GLU A 276 12.01 -0.57 7.57
CA GLU A 276 12.79 -0.87 6.38
C GLU A 276 14.02 0.05 6.27
N LEU A 277 13.84 1.37 6.39
CA LEU A 277 14.94 2.33 6.32
C LEU A 277 16.01 2.08 7.40
N SER A 278 15.61 1.67 8.60
CA SER A 278 16.55 1.37 9.70
C SER A 278 17.51 0.21 9.41
N LYS A 279 17.21 -0.64 8.43
CA LYS A 279 18.08 -1.74 7.99
C LYS A 279 19.22 -1.25 7.09
N HIS A 280 19.14 -0.04 6.56
CA HIS A 280 20.04 0.50 5.55
C HIS A 280 20.97 1.60 6.09
N LYS A 281 21.30 1.55 7.38
CA LYS A 281 22.22 2.52 8.04
C LYS A 281 23.60 2.61 7.38
N SER A 282 24.07 1.51 6.79
CA SER A 282 25.35 1.47 6.06
C SER A 282 25.38 2.38 4.81
N LEU A 283 24.22 2.83 4.33
CA LEU A 283 24.10 3.82 3.25
C LEU A 283 24.11 5.28 3.76
N GLY A 284 24.44 5.52 5.02
CA GLY A 284 24.41 6.87 5.62
C GLY A 284 23.01 7.37 5.98
N ILE A 285 22.00 6.50 5.98
CA ILE A 285 20.63 6.85 6.30
C ILE A 285 20.47 7.06 7.80
N VAL A 286 19.88 8.18 8.19
CA VAL A 286 19.56 8.50 9.58
C VAL A 286 18.06 8.27 9.80
N THR A 287 17.73 7.42 10.77
CA THR A 287 16.35 7.20 11.22
C THR A 287 16.23 7.58 12.69
N MET A 288 15.29 8.46 13.00
CA MET A 288 15.01 8.90 14.36
C MET A 288 13.57 8.57 14.73
N GLN A 289 13.39 7.73 15.74
CA GLN A 289 12.11 7.53 16.37
C GLN A 289 11.95 8.57 17.48
N CYS A 290 10.93 9.39 17.37
CA CYS A 290 10.63 10.46 18.31
C CYS A 290 9.55 10.03 19.33
N GLU A 291 9.32 10.87 20.33
CA GLU A 291 8.31 10.62 21.38
C GLU A 291 6.86 10.81 20.89
N ASP A 292 6.66 11.64 19.85
CA ASP A 292 5.35 11.89 19.23
C ASP A 292 5.50 12.37 17.78
N GLU A 293 4.36 12.63 17.14
CA GLU A 293 4.28 13.09 15.75
C GLU A 293 4.77 14.53 15.56
N LEU A 294 4.63 15.41 16.54
CA LEU A 294 5.10 16.80 16.47
C LEU A 294 6.63 16.82 16.45
N ALA A 295 7.27 16.14 17.41
CA ALA A 295 8.71 16.00 17.48
C ALA A 295 9.27 15.36 16.21
N ALA A 296 8.60 14.33 15.68
CA ALA A 296 9.01 13.65 14.45
C ALA A 296 9.02 14.60 13.24
N CYS A 297 8.00 15.45 13.09
CA CYS A 297 7.93 16.41 11.99
C CYS A 297 8.96 17.54 12.18
N SER A 298 9.06 18.07 13.38
CA SER A 298 9.96 19.20 13.70
C SER A 298 11.44 18.82 13.54
N THR A 299 11.83 17.59 13.93
CA THR A 299 13.20 17.09 13.70
C THR A 299 13.50 16.93 12.21
N ALA A 300 12.52 16.48 11.40
CA ALA A 300 12.68 16.38 9.96
C ALA A 300 12.84 17.77 9.31
N ILE A 301 12.11 18.79 9.78
CA ILE A 301 12.28 20.18 9.33
C ILE A 301 13.68 20.70 9.67
N GLY A 302 14.15 20.48 10.90
CA GLY A 302 15.51 20.85 11.31
C GLY A 302 16.59 20.18 10.48
N ALA A 303 16.43 18.88 10.18
CA ALA A 303 17.33 18.14 9.29
C ALA A 303 17.30 18.66 7.85
N SER A 304 16.12 19.05 7.35
CA SER A 304 15.98 19.72 6.06
C SER A 304 16.73 21.04 6.05
N PHE A 305 16.53 21.90 7.05
CA PHE A 305 17.29 23.16 7.16
C PHE A 305 18.80 22.91 7.12
N ALA A 306 19.27 21.82 7.73
CA ALA A 306 20.68 21.41 7.74
C ALA A 306 21.16 20.76 6.42
N GLY A 307 20.33 20.63 5.39
CA GLY A 307 20.73 20.12 4.08
C GLY A 307 20.44 18.65 3.83
N SER A 308 19.67 17.97 4.69
CA SER A 308 19.26 16.58 4.46
C SER A 308 18.02 16.49 3.56
N LEU A 309 17.90 15.41 2.78
CA LEU A 309 16.63 14.98 2.22
C LEU A 309 15.78 14.42 3.35
N SER A 310 14.82 15.21 3.81
CA SER A 310 14.08 14.92 5.04
C SER A 310 12.69 14.36 4.76
N VAL A 311 12.33 13.37 5.55
CA VAL A 311 11.08 12.63 5.43
C VAL A 311 10.44 12.45 6.82
N THR A 312 9.11 12.48 6.87
CA THR A 312 8.35 12.01 8.01
C THR A 312 7.22 11.11 7.53
N SER A 313 6.93 10.02 8.25
CA SER A 313 5.85 9.09 7.93
C SER A 313 4.82 9.03 9.03
N THR A 314 3.53 8.90 8.65
CA THR A 314 2.40 8.88 9.59
C THR A 314 1.14 8.26 8.97
N SER A 315 0.01 8.43 9.65
CA SER A 315 -1.35 8.06 9.24
C SER A 315 -2.31 9.15 9.74
N GLY A 316 -3.59 9.08 9.40
CA GLY A 316 -4.62 10.08 9.68
C GLY A 316 -4.52 10.83 11.01
N PRO A 317 -4.49 10.17 12.19
CA PRO A 317 -4.34 10.89 13.46
C PRO A 317 -3.05 11.73 13.53
N GLY A 318 -1.95 11.18 13.01
CA GLY A 318 -0.67 11.86 13.06
C GLY A 318 -0.55 12.99 12.04
N ILE A 319 -1.21 12.92 10.86
CA ILE A 319 -1.24 14.06 9.93
C ILE A 319 -1.96 15.27 10.54
N CYS A 320 -3.00 15.03 11.33
CA CYS A 320 -3.67 16.08 12.09
C CYS A 320 -2.73 16.75 13.10
N LEU A 321 -1.93 15.96 13.84
CA LEU A 321 -0.98 16.47 14.82
C LEU A 321 0.19 17.23 14.17
N LYS A 322 0.61 16.85 12.96
CA LYS A 322 1.70 17.49 12.21
C LYS A 322 1.28 18.78 11.49
N SER A 323 0.00 19.16 11.50
CA SER A 323 -0.54 20.23 10.67
C SER A 323 0.20 21.56 10.83
N GLU A 324 0.53 21.96 12.06
CA GLU A 324 1.26 23.21 12.33
C GLU A 324 2.72 23.11 11.87
N ALA A 325 3.42 22.02 12.19
CA ALA A 325 4.80 21.84 11.75
C ALA A 325 4.92 21.80 10.22
N MET A 326 3.94 21.21 9.51
CA MET A 326 3.90 21.28 8.05
C MET A 326 3.75 22.71 7.53
N ASN A 327 2.98 23.56 8.22
CA ASN A 327 2.89 24.98 7.91
C ASN A 327 4.23 25.70 8.09
N LEU A 328 4.97 25.39 9.15
CA LEU A 328 6.31 25.91 9.34
C LEU A 328 7.21 25.58 8.13
N ALA A 329 7.17 24.33 7.65
CA ALA A 329 7.93 23.93 6.47
C ALA A 329 7.51 24.69 5.19
N VAL A 330 6.22 25.04 5.05
CA VAL A 330 5.71 25.89 3.97
C VAL A 330 6.23 27.32 4.10
N MET A 331 6.21 27.89 5.32
CA MET A 331 6.69 29.25 5.59
C MET A 331 8.20 29.39 5.40
N ASP A 332 8.95 28.39 5.80
CA ASP A 332 10.40 28.33 5.66
C ASP A 332 10.85 27.93 4.25
N GLU A 333 9.91 27.51 3.41
CA GLU A 333 10.16 26.99 2.07
C GLU A 333 11.28 25.93 2.08
N LEU A 334 11.11 24.91 2.91
CA LEU A 334 12.06 23.80 3.06
C LEU A 334 11.53 22.51 2.41
N PRO A 335 12.40 21.76 1.74
CA PRO A 335 12.03 20.44 1.21
C PRO A 335 11.71 19.46 2.34
N LEU A 336 10.52 18.89 2.32
CA LEU A 336 10.08 17.87 3.27
C LEU A 336 9.15 16.89 2.57
N VAL A 337 9.39 15.59 2.68
CA VAL A 337 8.41 14.60 2.22
C VAL A 337 7.60 14.10 3.41
N VAL A 338 6.29 14.27 3.35
CA VAL A 338 5.34 13.77 4.34
C VAL A 338 4.60 12.58 3.75
N ILE A 339 4.80 11.40 4.32
CA ILE A 339 4.10 10.19 3.87
C ILE A 339 2.93 9.94 4.80
N ASP A 340 1.72 10.11 4.28
CA ASP A 340 0.48 9.75 4.96
C ASP A 340 -0.05 8.43 4.41
N VAL A 341 -0.10 7.41 5.26
CA VAL A 341 -0.72 6.12 4.93
C VAL A 341 -2.10 6.09 5.56
N THR A 342 -3.10 6.51 4.80
CA THR A 342 -4.49 6.65 5.25
C THR A 342 -5.05 5.32 5.74
N ARG A 343 -5.75 5.38 6.87
CA ARG A 343 -6.50 4.27 7.45
C ARG A 343 -7.92 4.70 7.80
N GLY A 344 -8.79 3.74 8.14
CA GLY A 344 -10.17 4.06 8.54
C GLY A 344 -10.21 4.97 9.76
N GLY A 345 -10.88 6.13 9.62
CA GLY A 345 -11.10 7.14 10.65
C GLY A 345 -12.52 7.10 11.22
N PRO A 346 -12.93 8.13 12.00
CA PRO A 346 -12.11 9.18 12.60
C PRO A 346 -11.33 8.74 13.84
N SER A 347 -10.37 9.57 14.31
CA SER A 347 -9.50 9.30 15.45
C SER A 347 -8.71 8.01 15.27
N THR A 348 -8.65 7.13 16.26
CA THR A 348 -8.00 5.81 16.16
C THR A 348 -8.70 4.91 15.13
N GLY A 349 -10.01 5.03 15.00
CA GLY A 349 -10.85 4.42 13.99
C GLY A 349 -10.63 2.93 13.79
N LEU A 350 -10.28 2.57 12.57
CA LEU A 350 -9.96 1.21 12.12
C LEU A 350 -8.49 1.13 11.70
N PRO A 351 -7.54 0.93 12.63
CA PRO A 351 -6.10 1.13 12.37
C PRO A 351 -5.51 0.24 11.26
N THR A 352 -6.13 -0.90 10.99
CA THR A 352 -5.66 -1.90 10.02
C THR A 352 -6.49 -1.94 8.74
N LYS A 353 -7.45 -1.03 8.59
CA LYS A 353 -8.37 -0.99 7.46
C LYS A 353 -8.08 0.20 6.56
N THR A 354 -8.37 0.04 5.26
CA THR A 354 -8.07 1.06 4.24
C THR A 354 -9.23 2.01 4.03
N GLU A 355 -8.91 3.28 3.86
CA GLU A 355 -9.80 4.35 3.39
C GLU A 355 -9.00 5.40 2.61
N GLN A 356 -9.69 6.39 2.02
CA GLN A 356 -9.09 7.56 1.36
C GLN A 356 -9.59 8.86 2.01
N SER A 357 -9.82 8.84 3.33
CA SER A 357 -10.55 9.88 4.06
C SER A 357 -9.70 11.07 4.53
N ASP A 358 -8.37 11.05 4.31
CA ASP A 358 -7.47 12.12 4.74
C ASP A 358 -7.20 13.19 3.64
N LEU A 359 -7.82 13.06 2.46
CA LEU A 359 -7.55 13.93 1.31
C LEU A 359 -7.78 15.42 1.61
N LEU A 360 -8.96 15.79 2.14
CA LEU A 360 -9.23 17.21 2.43
C LEU A 360 -8.43 17.70 3.63
N GLN A 361 -8.10 16.84 4.60
CA GLN A 361 -7.18 17.17 5.69
C GLN A 361 -5.80 17.54 5.13
N VAL A 362 -5.27 16.76 4.20
CA VAL A 362 -3.98 17.02 3.57
C VAL A 362 -4.02 18.27 2.70
N LEU A 363 -5.11 18.55 2.00
CA LEU A 363 -5.23 19.71 1.13
C LEU A 363 -5.48 21.00 1.92
N PHE A 364 -6.35 20.98 2.93
CA PHE A 364 -6.88 22.18 3.59
C PHE A 364 -6.85 22.18 5.12
N GLY A 365 -6.45 21.08 5.77
CA GLY A 365 -6.52 20.92 7.22
C GLY A 365 -5.42 21.63 8.02
N ARG A 366 -5.00 22.81 7.57
CA ARG A 366 -3.99 23.65 8.25
C ARG A 366 -4.51 25.09 8.39
N ASN A 367 -3.89 25.86 9.27
CA ASN A 367 -4.22 27.28 9.38
C ASN A 367 -3.59 28.09 8.22
N GLY A 368 -4.32 29.08 7.73
CA GLY A 368 -3.91 29.93 6.62
C GLY A 368 -3.90 29.21 5.27
N ASP A 369 -3.56 29.96 4.21
CA ASP A 369 -3.42 29.44 2.86
C ASP A 369 -2.02 28.84 2.68
N SER A 370 -1.89 27.52 2.88
CA SER A 370 -0.62 26.81 2.82
C SER A 370 -0.65 25.64 1.82
N PRO A 371 -0.56 25.93 0.52
CA PRO A 371 -0.63 24.92 -0.52
C PRO A 371 0.60 24.02 -0.51
N MET A 372 0.37 22.72 -0.69
CA MET A 372 1.41 21.71 -0.83
C MET A 372 1.08 20.77 -1.99
N PRO A 373 2.10 20.30 -2.73
CA PRO A 373 1.91 19.21 -3.68
C PRO A 373 1.45 17.94 -2.99
N VAL A 374 0.56 17.19 -3.67
CA VAL A 374 0.01 15.91 -3.19
C VAL A 374 0.08 14.87 -4.30
N ILE A 375 0.75 13.74 -4.02
CA ILE A 375 0.89 12.59 -4.92
C ILE A 375 0.23 11.38 -4.26
N ALA A 376 -0.62 10.65 -4.99
CA ALA A 376 -1.29 9.44 -4.53
C ALA A 376 -0.82 8.22 -5.33
N PRO A 377 -0.07 7.28 -4.74
CA PRO A 377 0.38 6.05 -5.40
C PRO A 377 -0.82 5.21 -5.86
N ILE A 378 -0.70 4.55 -7.02
CA ILE A 378 -1.79 3.78 -7.61
C ILE A 378 -1.69 2.26 -7.41
N SER A 379 -0.56 1.78 -6.91
CA SER A 379 -0.31 0.36 -6.61
C SER A 379 0.85 0.21 -5.63
N PRO A 380 1.03 -0.97 -5.00
CA PRO A 380 2.19 -1.22 -4.15
C PRO A 380 3.54 -0.97 -4.84
N THR A 381 3.68 -1.37 -6.08
CA THR A 381 4.91 -1.17 -6.86
C THR A 381 5.14 0.28 -7.27
N ASP A 382 4.06 1.05 -7.47
CA ASP A 382 4.10 2.48 -7.80
C ASP A 382 4.54 3.36 -6.63
N CYS A 383 4.48 2.86 -5.40
CA CYS A 383 4.98 3.56 -4.22
C CYS A 383 6.46 3.95 -4.35
N PHE A 384 7.27 3.14 -5.05
CA PHE A 384 8.67 3.48 -5.36
C PHE A 384 8.75 4.78 -6.18
N GLN A 385 8.06 4.84 -7.30
CA GLN A 385 8.11 6.00 -8.20
C GLN A 385 7.45 7.23 -7.55
N SER A 386 6.36 7.03 -6.81
CA SER A 386 5.68 8.13 -6.11
C SER A 386 6.55 8.75 -5.02
N ALA A 387 7.28 7.96 -4.25
CA ALA A 387 8.24 8.46 -3.26
C ALA A 387 9.42 9.17 -3.92
N TYR A 388 9.96 8.60 -5.00
CA TYR A 388 11.01 9.21 -5.79
C TYR A 388 10.60 10.59 -6.32
N ASN A 389 9.44 10.67 -6.98
CA ASN A 389 8.89 11.91 -7.54
C ASN A 389 8.59 12.95 -6.45
N ALA A 390 8.11 12.51 -5.27
CA ALA A 390 7.87 13.41 -4.16
C ALA A 390 9.18 14.03 -3.62
N CYS A 391 10.24 13.24 -3.53
CA CYS A 391 11.57 13.74 -3.15
C CYS A 391 12.11 14.74 -4.19
N GLN A 392 12.02 14.39 -5.49
CA GLN A 392 12.43 15.27 -6.56
C GLN A 392 11.67 16.60 -6.50
N MET A 393 10.35 16.53 -6.38
CA MET A 393 9.49 17.70 -6.32
C MET A 393 9.79 18.56 -5.08
N ALA A 394 10.01 17.94 -3.91
CA ALA A 394 10.32 18.68 -2.69
C ALA A 394 11.65 19.42 -2.79
N VAL A 395 12.69 18.74 -3.27
CA VAL A 395 14.06 19.29 -3.35
C VAL A 395 14.19 20.35 -4.45
N GLU A 396 13.66 20.07 -5.64
CA GLU A 396 13.78 20.99 -6.78
C GLU A 396 12.86 22.22 -6.66
N HIS A 397 11.78 22.13 -5.88
CA HIS A 397 10.84 23.24 -5.69
C HIS A 397 10.84 23.84 -4.29
N MET A 398 11.71 23.41 -3.39
CA MET A 398 11.85 23.96 -2.03
C MET A 398 10.49 24.09 -1.33
N THR A 399 9.79 22.96 -1.18
CA THR A 399 8.43 22.91 -0.62
C THR A 399 8.17 21.54 0.03
N PRO A 400 7.38 21.47 1.11
CA PRO A 400 6.90 20.17 1.57
C PRO A 400 5.97 19.53 0.52
N VAL A 401 6.06 18.20 0.39
CA VAL A 401 5.26 17.38 -0.54
C VAL A 401 4.63 16.23 0.23
N VAL A 402 3.34 15.98 0.03
CA VAL A 402 2.64 14.85 0.66
C VAL A 402 2.51 13.69 -0.32
N VAL A 403 2.90 12.51 0.15
CA VAL A 403 2.54 11.23 -0.50
C VAL A 403 1.35 10.65 0.26
N LEU A 404 0.18 10.70 -0.38
CA LEU A 404 -1.09 10.21 0.17
C LEU A 404 -1.34 8.77 -0.29
N SER A 405 -0.85 7.82 0.51
CA SER A 405 -1.06 6.38 0.31
C SER A 405 -2.23 5.90 1.17
N ASP A 406 -2.54 4.62 1.11
CA ASP A 406 -3.55 3.98 1.95
C ASP A 406 -3.08 2.61 2.46
N ALA A 407 -3.79 2.05 3.46
CA ALA A 407 -3.42 0.80 4.10
C ALA A 407 -3.42 -0.40 3.14
N TYR A 408 -4.30 -0.42 2.14
CA TYR A 408 -4.34 -1.49 1.13
C TYR A 408 -3.07 -1.51 0.28
N ILE A 409 -2.69 -0.35 -0.30
CA ILE A 409 -1.47 -0.25 -1.10
C ILE A 409 -0.23 -0.48 -0.24
N ALA A 410 -0.17 0.12 0.94
CA ALA A 410 1.01 0.10 1.80
C ALA A 410 1.39 -1.31 2.24
N ASN A 411 0.41 -2.11 2.62
CA ASN A 411 0.59 -3.49 3.09
C ASN A 411 0.50 -4.52 1.96
N GLY A 412 -0.33 -4.26 0.93
CA GLY A 412 -0.43 -5.11 -0.24
C GLY A 412 0.90 -5.23 -0.98
N SER A 413 1.06 -6.31 -1.74
CA SER A 413 2.27 -6.53 -2.53
C SER A 413 1.98 -6.85 -3.98
N GLY A 414 3.00 -6.64 -4.81
CA GLY A 414 2.97 -6.91 -6.23
C GLY A 414 4.33 -7.37 -6.76
N ALA A 415 4.32 -8.06 -7.89
CA ALA A 415 5.54 -8.45 -8.59
C ALA A 415 6.21 -7.23 -9.23
N TRP A 416 7.31 -6.78 -8.65
CA TRP A 416 8.02 -5.58 -9.04
C TRP A 416 9.32 -5.89 -9.77
N ARG A 417 9.50 -5.28 -10.95
CA ARG A 417 10.78 -5.30 -11.66
C ARG A 417 11.70 -4.26 -11.04
N LEU A 418 12.87 -4.68 -10.56
CA LEU A 418 13.85 -3.76 -9.98
C LEU A 418 14.29 -2.76 -11.06
N PRO A 419 14.18 -1.45 -10.80
CA PRO A 419 14.73 -0.45 -11.70
C PRO A 419 16.26 -0.47 -11.66
N ASN A 420 16.89 -0.06 -12.75
CA ASN A 420 18.28 0.31 -12.68
C ASN A 420 18.36 1.76 -12.16
N VAL A 421 19.05 1.97 -11.05
CA VAL A 421 19.19 3.30 -10.42
C VAL A 421 19.82 4.32 -11.39
N ASN A 422 20.70 3.87 -12.29
CA ASN A 422 21.32 4.74 -13.27
C ASN A 422 20.33 5.32 -14.31
N ASP A 423 19.19 4.65 -14.52
CA ASP A 423 18.16 5.10 -15.45
C ASP A 423 17.19 6.12 -14.82
N LEU A 424 17.29 6.34 -13.51
CA LEU A 424 16.47 7.34 -12.82
C LEU A 424 17.01 8.76 -13.10
N PRO A 425 16.12 9.76 -13.27
CA PRO A 425 16.52 11.15 -13.41
C PRO A 425 17.39 11.63 -12.25
N GLU A 426 18.37 12.48 -12.49
CA GLU A 426 19.08 13.17 -11.41
C GLU A 426 18.12 14.13 -10.68
N ILE A 427 18.35 14.36 -9.40
CA ILE A 427 17.61 15.35 -8.59
C ILE A 427 18.57 16.48 -8.28
N HIS A 428 18.18 17.70 -8.62
CA HIS A 428 19.04 18.87 -8.53
C HIS A 428 18.61 19.81 -7.40
N PRO A 429 19.26 19.75 -6.21
CA PRO A 429 19.00 20.70 -5.13
C PRO A 429 19.27 22.14 -5.61
N HIS A 430 18.35 23.05 -5.31
CA HIS A 430 18.43 24.46 -5.70
C HIS A 430 19.38 25.24 -4.78
N LEU A 431 20.63 24.78 -4.69
CA LEU A 431 21.64 25.34 -3.80
C LEU A 431 22.18 26.69 -4.29
N VAL A 432 22.53 27.56 -3.34
CA VAL A 432 23.30 28.78 -3.62
C VAL A 432 24.63 28.42 -4.28
N LYS A 433 25.06 29.26 -5.23
CA LYS A 433 26.38 29.11 -5.86
C LYS A 433 27.44 29.72 -4.97
N PRO A 434 28.55 29.02 -4.66
CA PRO A 434 29.65 29.59 -3.91
C PRO A 434 30.23 30.85 -4.61
N ASN A 435 30.62 31.86 -3.82
CA ASN A 435 31.33 33.06 -4.28
C ASN A 435 30.54 34.02 -5.21
N THR A 436 29.28 34.33 -4.89
CA THR A 436 28.64 35.53 -5.43
C THR A 436 29.08 36.75 -4.60
N SER A 437 29.47 37.83 -5.27
CA SER A 437 29.85 39.10 -4.63
C SER A 437 28.66 39.86 -4.02
N GLU A 438 27.46 39.34 -4.17
CA GLU A 438 26.22 39.95 -3.69
C GLU A 438 25.80 39.34 -2.35
N ALA A 439 25.26 40.18 -1.45
CA ALA A 439 24.74 39.71 -0.18
C ALA A 439 23.60 38.69 -0.41
N TYR A 440 23.64 37.56 0.30
CA TYR A 440 22.60 36.54 0.22
C TYR A 440 21.26 37.06 0.74
N THR A 441 20.23 36.90 -0.08
CA THR A 441 18.85 37.22 0.24
C THR A 441 18.02 35.94 0.28
N PRO A 442 17.60 35.45 1.47
CA PRO A 442 17.06 34.10 1.66
C PRO A 442 15.80 33.76 0.86
N TYR A 443 15.01 34.77 0.48
CA TYR A 443 13.76 34.59 -0.27
C TYR A 443 13.82 35.14 -1.70
N LEU A 444 15.00 35.54 -2.17
CA LEU A 444 15.19 35.82 -3.60
C LEU A 444 14.89 34.52 -4.39
N ARG A 445 13.98 34.63 -5.33
CA ARG A 445 13.43 33.51 -6.08
C ARG A 445 13.88 33.56 -7.54
N ASP A 446 14.04 32.38 -8.10
CA ASP A 446 14.08 32.22 -9.55
C ASP A 446 12.75 32.71 -10.14
N PRO A 447 12.76 33.59 -11.14
CA PRO A 447 11.55 34.24 -11.67
C PRO A 447 10.62 33.29 -12.44
N GLU A 448 11.13 32.16 -12.96
CA GLU A 448 10.34 31.18 -13.71
C GLU A 448 9.68 30.17 -12.80
N THR A 449 10.43 29.65 -11.84
CA THR A 449 9.98 28.57 -10.94
C THR A 449 9.44 29.08 -9.61
N LEU A 450 9.77 30.30 -9.22
CA LEU A 450 9.51 30.91 -7.91
C LEU A 450 10.19 30.17 -6.74
N VAL A 451 11.23 29.39 -7.04
CA VAL A 451 12.00 28.64 -6.06
C VAL A 451 13.11 29.52 -5.49
N ARG A 452 13.24 29.56 -4.17
CA ARG A 452 14.34 30.25 -3.50
C ARG A 452 15.62 29.41 -3.55
N TYR A 453 16.77 30.07 -3.47
CA TYR A 453 18.05 29.39 -3.37
C TYR A 453 18.31 28.89 -1.94
N TRP A 454 18.79 27.69 -1.82
CA TRP A 454 19.00 27.01 -0.54
C TRP A 454 20.43 27.15 -0.06
N ALA A 455 20.63 27.88 1.03
CA ALA A 455 21.87 27.89 1.81
C ALA A 455 21.69 27.01 3.06
N THR A 456 22.73 26.27 3.41
CA THR A 456 22.74 25.37 4.57
C THR A 456 23.67 25.89 5.65
N PRO A 457 23.44 25.61 6.94
CA PRO A 457 24.32 26.00 8.03
C PRO A 457 25.77 25.61 7.79
N GLY A 458 26.71 26.54 8.10
CA GLY A 458 28.15 26.36 7.89
C GLY A 458 28.68 26.86 6.54
N MET A 459 27.83 27.36 5.65
CA MET A 459 28.24 28.04 4.44
C MET A 459 28.60 29.51 4.76
N GLU A 460 29.90 29.83 4.72
CA GLU A 460 30.42 31.16 5.00
C GLU A 460 29.87 32.22 4.03
N GLY A 461 29.35 33.34 4.56
CA GLY A 461 28.75 34.42 3.80
C GLY A 461 27.26 34.20 3.45
N TYR A 462 26.64 33.10 3.93
CA TYR A 462 25.23 32.78 3.70
C TYR A 462 24.45 32.67 5.03
N GLU A 463 24.96 33.31 6.07
CA GLU A 463 24.30 33.34 7.36
C GLU A 463 22.95 34.05 7.27
N HIS A 464 21.89 33.39 7.70
CA HIS A 464 20.53 33.93 7.61
C HIS A 464 19.62 33.32 8.66
N VAL A 465 18.43 33.92 8.82
CA VAL A 465 17.37 33.46 9.71
C VAL A 465 16.14 33.13 8.88
N ILE A 466 15.55 31.96 9.13
CA ILE A 466 14.21 31.60 8.67
C ILE A 466 13.33 31.26 9.89
N GLY A 467 12.02 31.17 9.71
CA GLY A 467 11.07 30.81 10.79
C GLY A 467 9.63 31.13 10.40
N GLY A 468 8.69 30.80 11.26
CA GLY A 468 7.26 30.85 10.98
C GLY A 468 6.62 32.24 10.86
N LEU A 469 7.32 33.33 11.24
CA LEU A 469 6.79 34.66 11.03
C LEU A 469 6.86 35.09 9.56
N GLU A 470 5.93 35.94 9.12
CA GLU A 470 5.97 36.44 7.75
C GLU A 470 7.20 37.32 7.51
N LYS A 471 7.78 37.19 6.34
CA LYS A 471 9.03 37.81 5.96
C LYS A 471 8.89 38.60 4.67
N ASP A 472 9.74 39.57 4.52
CA ASP A 472 9.89 40.32 3.28
C ASP A 472 10.26 39.38 2.14
N SER A 473 9.67 39.61 0.95
CA SER A 473 9.73 38.72 -0.20
C SER A 473 11.13 38.45 -0.74
N ASP A 474 12.10 39.32 -0.44
CA ASP A 474 13.46 39.25 -0.93
C ASP A 474 14.47 39.05 0.20
N THR A 475 14.44 39.95 1.17
CA THR A 475 15.47 40.05 2.22
C THR A 475 15.33 39.01 3.33
N GLY A 476 14.13 38.45 3.53
CA GLY A 476 13.85 37.54 4.64
C GLY A 476 13.75 38.22 6.02
N VAL A 477 13.77 39.54 6.09
CA VAL A 477 13.52 40.30 7.33
C VAL A 477 12.04 40.19 7.72
N ILE A 478 11.75 40.05 9.01
CA ILE A 478 10.38 39.97 9.49
C ILE A 478 9.59 41.20 9.01
N SER A 479 8.41 40.96 8.44
CA SER A 479 7.57 42.00 7.85
C SER A 479 6.12 41.80 8.26
N ASN A 480 5.50 42.88 8.74
CA ASN A 480 4.08 42.97 9.05
C ASN A 480 3.30 43.84 8.04
N LYS A 481 3.89 44.15 6.90
CA LYS A 481 3.26 44.95 5.85
C LYS A 481 2.19 44.13 5.13
N ALA A 482 0.99 44.71 5.00
CA ALA A 482 -0.17 44.04 4.39
C ALA A 482 0.11 43.58 2.93
N GLU A 483 0.72 44.46 2.13
CA GLU A 483 1.05 44.19 0.72
C GLU A 483 2.07 43.05 0.58
N ASN A 484 3.06 42.99 1.48
CA ASN A 484 4.03 41.94 1.49
C ASN A 484 3.40 40.58 1.89
N HIS A 485 2.54 40.57 2.89
CA HIS A 485 1.82 39.35 3.27
C HIS A 485 0.96 38.83 2.09
N HIS A 486 0.25 39.70 1.41
CA HIS A 486 -0.53 39.36 0.23
C HIS A 486 0.36 38.81 -0.90
N LEU A 487 1.50 39.45 -1.15
CA LEU A 487 2.47 39.00 -2.16
C LEU A 487 3.02 37.60 -1.80
N MET A 488 3.46 37.38 -0.56
CA MET A 488 4.03 36.10 -0.12
C MET A 488 3.01 34.96 -0.20
N THR A 489 1.75 35.21 0.13
CA THR A 489 0.67 34.22 -0.01
C THR A 489 0.48 33.82 -1.48
N LYS A 490 0.48 34.81 -2.39
CA LYS A 490 0.41 34.54 -3.86
C LYS A 490 1.63 33.77 -4.36
N LEU A 491 2.83 34.17 -3.96
CA LEU A 491 4.08 33.50 -4.41
C LEU A 491 4.12 32.03 -3.97
N ARG A 492 3.72 31.72 -2.74
CA ARG A 492 3.63 30.34 -2.25
C ARG A 492 2.62 29.51 -3.06
N ALA A 493 1.45 30.07 -3.35
CA ALA A 493 0.42 29.41 -4.15
C ALA A 493 0.86 29.19 -5.60
N GLU A 494 1.41 30.22 -6.21
CA GLU A 494 1.86 30.17 -7.60
C GLU A 494 3.06 29.26 -7.79
N LYS A 495 4.01 29.20 -6.85
CA LYS A 495 5.12 28.25 -6.87
C LYS A 495 4.62 26.81 -6.97
N VAL A 496 3.65 26.43 -6.14
CA VAL A 496 3.06 25.08 -6.21
C VAL A 496 2.30 24.85 -7.52
N ALA A 497 1.57 25.85 -8.00
CA ALA A 497 0.82 25.74 -9.27
C ALA A 497 1.71 25.61 -10.50
N ARG A 498 2.95 26.13 -10.45
CA ARG A 498 3.93 26.02 -11.54
C ARG A 498 4.65 24.69 -11.59
N ILE A 499 4.59 23.86 -10.54
CA ILE A 499 5.23 22.55 -10.51
C ILE A 499 4.72 21.71 -11.67
N PRO A 500 5.61 21.22 -12.56
CA PRO A 500 5.19 20.43 -13.71
C PRO A 500 4.72 19.05 -13.26
N VAL A 501 3.52 18.67 -13.68
CA VAL A 501 2.98 17.33 -13.52
C VAL A 501 2.52 16.78 -14.87
N PRO A 502 2.62 15.45 -15.09
CA PRO A 502 2.16 14.84 -16.33
C PRO A 502 0.69 15.09 -16.59
N GLU A 503 0.30 15.14 -17.86
CA GLU A 503 -1.09 15.22 -18.28
C GLU A 503 -1.90 14.00 -17.80
N LEU A 504 -3.17 14.23 -17.49
CA LEU A 504 -4.13 13.19 -17.16
C LEU A 504 -4.37 12.33 -18.40
N LYS A 505 -4.06 11.03 -18.26
CA LYS A 505 -4.30 10.04 -19.30
C LYS A 505 -5.67 9.42 -19.15
N VAL A 506 -6.33 9.17 -20.27
CA VAL A 506 -7.56 8.42 -20.35
C VAL A 506 -7.28 7.03 -20.93
N LEU A 507 -7.77 6.01 -20.26
CA LEU A 507 -7.67 4.60 -20.65
C LEU A 507 -9.04 4.12 -21.15
N GLY A 508 -9.06 3.03 -21.91
CA GLY A 508 -10.30 2.46 -22.46
C GLY A 508 -10.79 3.18 -23.71
N ASP A 509 -12.11 3.36 -23.83
CA ASP A 509 -12.77 3.93 -25.02
C ASP A 509 -12.78 5.47 -24.96
N LYS A 510 -11.63 6.07 -25.07
CA LYS A 510 -11.36 7.49 -24.79
C LYS A 510 -12.12 8.49 -25.69
N ASP A 511 -12.50 8.10 -26.90
CA ASP A 511 -13.07 9.02 -27.90
C ASP A 511 -14.61 9.01 -27.90
N ASP A 512 -15.25 7.91 -27.46
CA ASP A 512 -16.70 7.71 -27.57
C ASP A 512 -17.31 6.97 -26.36
N ALA A 513 -16.72 7.10 -25.18
CA ALA A 513 -17.24 6.45 -23.98
C ALA A 513 -18.58 7.04 -23.52
N ASP A 514 -19.52 6.15 -23.18
CA ASP A 514 -20.78 6.49 -22.53
C ASP A 514 -20.59 6.91 -21.07
N LEU A 515 -19.53 6.42 -20.44
CA LEU A 515 -19.17 6.70 -19.05
C LEU A 515 -17.66 6.89 -18.89
N LEU A 516 -17.26 8.02 -18.28
CA LEU A 516 -15.92 8.21 -17.75
C LEU A 516 -15.92 7.87 -16.25
N ILE A 517 -15.13 6.87 -15.86
CA ILE A 517 -14.84 6.56 -14.46
C ILE A 517 -13.66 7.43 -14.02
N VAL A 518 -13.77 8.04 -12.85
CA VAL A 518 -12.73 8.87 -12.26
C VAL A 518 -12.40 8.34 -10.88
N GLY A 519 -11.11 8.24 -10.56
CA GLY A 519 -10.63 7.85 -9.24
C GLY A 519 -9.21 8.36 -8.98
N PHE A 520 -8.68 8.07 -7.79
CA PHE A 520 -7.31 8.41 -7.41
C PHE A 520 -6.70 7.34 -6.50
N GLY A 521 -5.36 7.34 -6.39
CA GLY A 521 -4.65 6.51 -5.43
C GLY A 521 -4.95 5.01 -5.56
N GLY A 522 -5.18 4.32 -4.44
CA GLY A 522 -5.33 2.85 -4.35
C GLY A 522 -6.51 2.24 -5.07
N THR A 523 -7.43 3.04 -5.59
CA THR A 523 -8.58 2.54 -6.34
C THR A 523 -8.26 2.12 -7.77
N PHE A 524 -7.08 2.45 -8.30
CA PHE A 524 -6.72 2.22 -9.70
C PHE A 524 -7.01 0.79 -10.18
N GLY A 525 -6.49 -0.21 -9.49
CA GLY A 525 -6.61 -1.60 -9.91
C GLY A 525 -8.06 -2.06 -10.04
N HIS A 526 -8.91 -1.65 -9.09
CA HIS A 526 -10.34 -1.99 -9.07
C HIS A 526 -11.09 -1.29 -10.22
N LEU A 527 -10.89 0.02 -10.37
CA LEU A 527 -11.56 0.81 -11.42
C LEU A 527 -11.12 0.40 -12.83
N TYR A 528 -9.84 0.08 -13.01
CA TYR A 528 -9.34 -0.44 -14.28
C TYR A 528 -9.96 -1.81 -14.61
N THR A 529 -10.01 -2.71 -13.64
CA THR A 529 -10.61 -4.04 -13.83
C THR A 529 -12.10 -3.93 -14.20
N VAL A 530 -12.85 -3.06 -13.52
CA VAL A 530 -14.27 -2.80 -13.83
C VAL A 530 -14.43 -2.23 -15.23
N MET A 531 -13.62 -1.25 -15.63
CA MET A 531 -13.63 -0.70 -16.97
C MET A 531 -13.46 -1.81 -18.01
N GLU A 532 -12.44 -2.67 -17.86
CA GLU A 532 -12.18 -3.78 -18.79
C GLU A 532 -13.31 -4.82 -18.81
N GLU A 533 -13.93 -5.12 -17.67
CA GLU A 533 -15.08 -6.04 -17.60
C GLU A 533 -16.31 -5.48 -18.31
N LEU A 534 -16.62 -4.20 -18.13
CA LEU A 534 -17.73 -3.54 -18.81
C LEU A 534 -17.50 -3.47 -20.32
N ARG A 535 -16.27 -3.19 -20.75
CA ARG A 535 -15.88 -3.21 -22.17
C ARG A 535 -16.03 -4.60 -22.78
N LYS A 536 -15.65 -5.66 -22.08
CA LYS A 536 -15.88 -7.06 -22.52
C LYS A 536 -17.35 -7.40 -22.65
N LYS A 537 -18.24 -6.71 -21.91
CA LYS A 537 -19.70 -6.80 -22.02
C LYS A 537 -20.27 -5.90 -23.14
N GLY A 538 -19.43 -5.23 -23.94
CA GLY A 538 -19.82 -4.37 -25.06
C GLY A 538 -20.22 -2.94 -24.68
N LYS A 539 -19.91 -2.51 -23.45
CA LYS A 539 -20.15 -1.11 -23.03
C LYS A 539 -18.93 -0.25 -23.36
N LYS A 540 -19.16 0.99 -23.72
CA LYS A 540 -18.12 1.99 -24.01
C LYS A 540 -17.76 2.73 -22.73
N VAL A 541 -16.62 2.41 -22.15
CA VAL A 541 -16.20 2.94 -20.85
C VAL A 541 -14.75 3.40 -20.89
N ALA A 542 -14.51 4.57 -20.32
CA ALA A 542 -13.18 5.14 -20.15
C ALA A 542 -12.84 5.34 -18.66
N LEU A 543 -11.56 5.42 -18.35
CA LEU A 543 -11.03 5.66 -17.02
C LEU A 543 -9.99 6.80 -17.05
N ALA A 544 -10.22 7.82 -16.23
CA ALA A 544 -9.26 8.86 -15.89
C ALA A 544 -8.87 8.73 -14.41
N HIS A 545 -7.63 8.32 -14.15
CA HIS A 545 -7.19 8.05 -12.79
C HIS A 545 -6.04 8.97 -12.38
N PHE A 546 -6.19 9.61 -11.21
CA PHE A 546 -5.28 10.64 -10.73
C PHE A 546 -4.20 10.05 -9.80
N ARG A 547 -2.95 10.36 -10.14
CA ARG A 547 -1.78 10.20 -9.27
C ARG A 547 -1.39 11.55 -8.65
N TYR A 548 -1.44 12.62 -9.43
CA TYR A 548 -1.16 13.98 -8.99
C TYR A 548 -2.46 14.68 -8.64
N ILE A 549 -2.61 15.02 -7.37
CA ILE A 549 -3.83 15.62 -6.83
C ILE A 549 -3.70 17.14 -6.71
N ASN A 550 -2.54 17.62 -6.29
CA ASN A 550 -2.23 19.04 -6.24
C ASN A 550 -0.74 19.25 -6.62
N PRO A 551 -0.41 20.04 -7.64
CA PRO A 551 -1.36 20.61 -8.60
C PRO A 551 -2.05 19.51 -9.44
N LEU A 552 -3.25 19.78 -9.90
CA LEU A 552 -3.94 18.93 -10.87
C LEU A 552 -3.23 19.01 -12.24
N PRO A 553 -3.25 17.93 -13.05
CA PRO A 553 -2.82 17.98 -14.45
C PRO A 553 -3.52 19.09 -15.22
N LYS A 554 -2.78 19.84 -16.06
CA LYS A 554 -3.32 21.02 -16.76
C LYS A 554 -4.53 20.73 -17.65
N ASN A 555 -4.61 19.53 -18.22
CA ASN A 555 -5.71 19.10 -19.07
C ASN A 555 -6.93 18.54 -18.31
N THR A 556 -6.95 18.58 -16.98
CA THR A 556 -8.00 17.97 -16.14
C THR A 556 -9.39 18.45 -16.52
N ALA A 557 -9.63 19.76 -16.58
CA ALA A 557 -10.94 20.31 -16.90
C ALA A 557 -11.40 19.90 -18.32
N THR A 558 -10.50 19.92 -19.29
CA THR A 558 -10.78 19.52 -20.67
C THR A 558 -11.18 18.05 -20.74
N VAL A 559 -10.42 17.17 -20.09
CA VAL A 559 -10.71 15.74 -20.06
C VAL A 559 -12.07 15.47 -19.39
N LEU A 560 -12.31 16.01 -18.19
CA LEU A 560 -13.50 15.67 -17.42
C LEU A 560 -14.79 16.22 -18.04
N LYS A 561 -14.73 17.34 -18.77
CA LYS A 561 -15.88 17.92 -19.44
C LYS A 561 -16.17 17.31 -20.83
N ALA A 562 -15.30 16.46 -21.35
CA ALA A 562 -15.48 15.85 -22.67
C ALA A 562 -16.50 14.71 -22.70
N TYR A 563 -16.92 14.19 -21.55
CA TYR A 563 -17.79 13.01 -21.46
C TYR A 563 -19.18 13.36 -20.97
N PRO A 564 -20.22 12.71 -21.54
CA PRO A 564 -21.62 12.97 -21.18
C PRO A 564 -21.97 12.53 -19.77
N LYS A 565 -21.36 11.44 -19.30
CA LYS A 565 -21.51 10.91 -17.94
C LYS A 565 -20.14 10.73 -17.30
N VAL A 566 -19.99 11.27 -16.10
CA VAL A 566 -18.77 11.13 -15.29
C VAL A 566 -19.15 10.64 -13.90
N VAL A 567 -18.49 9.57 -13.42
CA VAL A 567 -18.62 9.09 -12.04
C VAL A 567 -17.28 9.16 -11.33
N VAL A 568 -17.24 9.83 -10.17
CA VAL A 568 -16.08 9.81 -9.27
C VAL A 568 -16.30 8.71 -8.24
N ALA A 569 -15.38 7.74 -8.20
CA ALA A 569 -15.42 6.61 -7.29
C ALA A 569 -14.30 6.69 -6.27
N GLU A 570 -14.66 6.77 -4.99
CA GLU A 570 -13.70 7.02 -3.91
C GLU A 570 -14.10 6.34 -2.59
N GLN A 571 -13.09 6.01 -1.78
CA GLN A 571 -13.26 5.33 -0.49
C GLN A 571 -13.35 6.33 0.67
N ASN A 572 -14.19 7.33 0.48
CA ASN A 572 -14.53 8.39 1.44
C ASN A 572 -15.91 8.97 1.08
N ALA A 573 -16.35 10.00 1.79
CA ALA A 573 -17.66 10.61 1.62
C ALA A 573 -17.71 11.68 0.51
N GLY A 574 -16.95 11.54 -0.59
CA GLY A 574 -17.01 12.46 -1.74
C GLY A 574 -15.97 13.59 -1.68
N GLN A 575 -14.85 13.37 -1.03
CA GLN A 575 -13.81 14.39 -0.85
C GLN A 575 -13.15 14.80 -2.16
N PHE A 576 -12.84 13.85 -3.04
CA PHE A 576 -12.21 14.14 -4.32
C PHE A 576 -13.20 14.77 -5.31
N ALA A 577 -14.44 14.27 -5.35
CA ALA A 577 -15.50 14.91 -6.13
C ALA A 577 -15.73 16.36 -5.69
N GLY A 578 -15.72 16.61 -4.37
CA GLY A 578 -15.80 17.96 -3.79
C GLY A 578 -14.62 18.83 -4.22
N TYR A 579 -13.40 18.31 -4.14
CA TYR A 579 -12.19 19.02 -4.58
C TYR A 579 -12.23 19.37 -6.08
N LEU A 580 -12.63 18.43 -6.93
CA LEU A 580 -12.75 18.68 -8.37
C LEU A 580 -13.79 19.78 -8.67
N ARG A 581 -14.92 19.82 -7.94
CA ARG A 581 -15.93 20.90 -8.05
C ARG A 581 -15.37 22.27 -7.65
N MET A 582 -14.48 22.34 -6.67
CA MET A 582 -13.82 23.58 -6.27
C MET A 582 -12.85 24.09 -7.35
N LYS A 583 -12.28 23.18 -8.16
CA LYS A 583 -11.24 23.50 -9.15
C LYS A 583 -11.77 23.66 -10.57
N ILE A 584 -12.97 23.17 -10.86
CA ILE A 584 -13.52 23.13 -12.22
C ILE A 584 -14.93 23.71 -12.21
N ASP A 585 -15.07 24.88 -12.84
CA ASP A 585 -16.36 25.57 -12.94
C ASP A 585 -17.42 24.70 -13.61
N ASN A 586 -18.63 24.69 -13.04
CA ASN A 586 -19.80 23.97 -13.56
C ASN A 586 -19.58 22.45 -13.73
N PHE A 587 -18.69 21.83 -12.94
CA PHE A 587 -18.46 20.40 -12.93
C PHE A 587 -19.27 19.73 -11.81
N CYS A 588 -20.20 18.85 -12.17
CA CYS A 588 -21.06 18.14 -11.22
C CYS A 588 -21.13 16.65 -11.56
N PRO A 589 -20.09 15.86 -11.21
CA PRO A 589 -20.05 14.43 -11.51
C PRO A 589 -21.04 13.65 -10.64
N ARG A 590 -21.45 12.47 -11.12
CA ARG A 590 -22.02 11.44 -10.26
C ARG A 590 -20.95 10.95 -9.27
N GLN A 591 -21.37 10.36 -8.17
CA GLN A 591 -20.46 9.87 -7.14
C GLN A 591 -20.78 8.42 -6.78
N TYR A 592 -19.72 7.64 -6.59
CA TYR A 592 -19.79 6.34 -5.95
C TYR A 592 -18.87 6.38 -4.72
N ASN A 593 -19.46 6.49 -3.54
CA ASN A 593 -18.76 6.65 -2.27
C ASN A 593 -18.98 5.40 -1.42
N GLU A 594 -17.89 4.73 -1.03
CA GLU A 594 -17.96 3.54 -0.19
C GLU A 594 -16.93 3.61 0.95
N VAL A 595 -17.42 3.67 2.20
CA VAL A 595 -16.61 3.81 3.41
C VAL A 595 -16.79 2.56 4.26
N LYS A 596 -16.06 1.50 3.96
CA LYS A 596 -16.18 0.18 4.61
C LYS A 596 -14.89 -0.32 5.27
N GLY A 597 -13.81 0.43 5.15
CA GLY A 597 -12.51 -0.02 5.62
C GLY A 597 -11.93 -1.20 4.83
N GLN A 598 -12.37 -1.39 3.59
CA GLN A 598 -11.95 -2.47 2.69
C GLN A 598 -11.76 -1.92 1.27
N PRO A 599 -10.93 -2.54 0.44
CA PRO A 599 -10.88 -2.22 -0.99
C PRO A 599 -12.25 -2.42 -1.65
N PHE A 600 -12.49 -1.74 -2.76
CA PHE A 600 -13.68 -1.95 -3.56
C PHE A 600 -13.81 -3.41 -4.02
N MET A 601 -15.06 -3.86 -4.20
CA MET A 601 -15.37 -5.12 -4.87
C MET A 601 -15.71 -4.84 -6.34
N VAL A 602 -15.03 -5.53 -7.25
CA VAL A 602 -15.17 -5.34 -8.70
C VAL A 602 -16.59 -5.63 -9.16
N ASP A 603 -17.20 -6.70 -8.67
CA ASP A 603 -18.59 -7.07 -9.01
C ASP A 603 -19.60 -5.99 -8.58
N THR A 604 -19.42 -5.43 -7.38
CA THR A 604 -20.30 -4.35 -6.87
C THR A 604 -20.17 -3.09 -7.70
N LEU A 605 -18.94 -2.68 -8.01
CA LEU A 605 -18.68 -1.53 -8.88
C LEU A 605 -19.24 -1.75 -10.29
N SER A 606 -19.04 -2.95 -10.87
CA SER A 606 -19.50 -3.30 -12.22
C SER A 606 -21.03 -3.15 -12.34
N LYS A 607 -21.78 -3.61 -11.32
CA LYS A 607 -23.24 -3.45 -11.26
C LYS A 607 -23.65 -1.98 -11.14
N ALA A 608 -23.01 -1.22 -10.26
CA ALA A 608 -23.33 0.19 -10.05
C ALA A 608 -23.03 1.03 -11.30
N PHE A 609 -21.90 0.80 -11.97
CA PHE A 609 -21.55 1.56 -13.18
C PHE A 609 -22.38 1.14 -14.39
N GLN A 610 -22.75 -0.15 -14.48
CA GLN A 610 -23.71 -0.61 -15.48
C GLN A 610 -25.05 0.14 -15.35
N GLN A 611 -25.56 0.29 -14.12
CA GLN A 611 -26.79 1.06 -13.87
C GLN A 611 -26.64 2.52 -14.32
N ILE A 612 -25.52 3.17 -14.02
CA ILE A 612 -25.26 4.57 -14.45
C ILE A 612 -25.23 4.69 -15.98
N ILE A 613 -24.70 3.68 -16.67
CA ILE A 613 -24.67 3.67 -18.15
C ILE A 613 -26.09 3.56 -18.70
N ASP A 614 -26.92 2.69 -18.13
CA ASP A 614 -28.25 2.35 -18.60
C ASP A 614 -29.31 3.44 -18.28
N GLU A 615 -29.06 4.33 -17.30
CA GLU A 615 -29.80 5.56 -17.02
C GLU A 615 -29.59 6.64 -18.10
#